data_4297f179f7d3066f1970c624a4111aac
#
_entry.id   4297f179f7d3066f1970c624a4111aac
#
_cell.length_a   1.000
_cell.length_b   1.000
_cell.length_c   1.000
_cell.angle_alpha   90.00
_cell.angle_beta   90.00
_cell.angle_gamma   90.00
#
_symmetry.space_group_name_H-M   'P 1'
#
loop_
_entity.id
_entity.type
_entity.pdbx_description
1 polymer ?
#
loop_
_entity_poly.entity_id
_entity_poly.type
_entity_poly.pdbx_seq_one_letter_code
_entity_poly.pdbx_strand_id
1 'polypeptide(L)'
;MGDREQPKSPSDGALPRRFRAGIRRVVLFLLVPYLGLILMFAWLQRSMMYFPARVAAVPTSECGLPPDQVHEIEVPVADGVRLSGWLALATGQAADDPADGLAKLTDGRTLLLYFPGNAGHRGYRANSIADFTELGLDVVLVDYRGYAENAGKPAEALLHADAREIQAWLAARGVSADRLILFGESLGGAVAVRLAAELCREGTPPVGLLLRAPFSSMTDTACHHYPWLPVRWMLVDRYESIDHIGDVTCPLTIVHGTDDQVIPVRLSRNLFEAAPSRSAAGVERRFIELPGVGHNAMPREPIVEAAREMIPGSDPSNGDQEHAG
;
A
#
# COMPACT_ATOMS: atom_id res chain seq x y z
N MET A 1 -56.80 -34.09 -61.45
CA MET A 1 -55.47 -34.58 -61.11
C MET A 1 -54.70 -33.37 -60.68
N GLY A 2 -54.56 -33.16 -59.37
CA GLY A 2 -53.95 -31.95 -58.81
C GLY A 2 -52.49 -32.24 -58.43
N ASP A 3 -51.62 -31.46 -59.03
CA ASP A 3 -50.22 -31.43 -58.67
C ASP A 3 -50.03 -30.77 -57.26
N ARG A 4 -49.55 -31.55 -56.30
CA ARG A 4 -49.14 -31.06 -54.99
C ARG A 4 -47.72 -30.56 -55.14
N GLU A 5 -47.55 -29.24 -55.12
CA GLU A 5 -46.23 -28.65 -54.89
C GLU A 5 -45.72 -29.04 -53.48
N GLN A 6 -44.55 -29.66 -53.42
CA GLN A 6 -43.83 -29.93 -52.20
C GLN A 6 -43.18 -28.60 -51.67
N PRO A 7 -43.24 -28.30 -50.34
CA PRO A 7 -42.59 -27.15 -49.80
C PRO A 7 -41.07 -27.33 -49.88
N LYS A 8 -40.38 -26.35 -50.48
CA LYS A 8 -38.88 -26.25 -50.44
C LYS A 8 -38.39 -26.21 -49.00
N SER A 9 -37.52 -27.13 -48.67
CA SER A 9 -36.79 -27.14 -47.39
C SER A 9 -36.05 -25.80 -47.16
N PRO A 10 -35.98 -25.27 -45.89
CA PRO A 10 -35.22 -24.08 -45.63
C PRO A 10 -33.76 -24.35 -45.95
N SER A 11 -33.19 -23.56 -46.85
CA SER A 11 -31.79 -23.62 -47.21
C SER A 11 -30.92 -23.38 -45.96
N ASP A 12 -30.02 -24.31 -45.67
CA ASP A 12 -28.97 -24.20 -44.65
C ASP A 12 -28.36 -22.82 -44.67
N GLY A 13 -28.48 -22.08 -43.51
CA GLY A 13 -28.04 -20.71 -43.30
C GLY A 13 -26.52 -20.52 -43.26
N ALA A 14 -25.78 -21.08 -44.22
CA ALA A 14 -24.35 -20.88 -44.35
C ALA A 14 -24.09 -19.49 -44.88
N LEU A 15 -23.44 -18.65 -44.03
CA LEU A 15 -23.00 -17.31 -44.39
C LEU A 15 -22.21 -17.26 -45.70
N PRO A 16 -22.44 -16.26 -46.60
CA PRO A 16 -21.77 -16.13 -47.89
C PRO A 16 -20.23 -16.16 -47.72
N ARG A 17 -19.54 -16.79 -48.67
CA ARG A 17 -18.05 -16.89 -48.62
C ARG A 17 -17.33 -15.55 -48.41
N ARG A 18 -17.83 -14.45 -48.98
CA ARG A 18 -17.32 -13.10 -48.82
C ARG A 18 -17.46 -12.62 -47.37
N PHE A 19 -18.57 -12.94 -46.70
CA PHE A 19 -18.82 -12.58 -45.30
C PHE A 19 -17.90 -13.36 -44.36
N ARG A 20 -17.69 -14.67 -44.59
CA ARG A 20 -16.70 -15.49 -43.85
C ARG A 20 -15.26 -14.99 -44.04
N ALA A 21 -14.90 -14.57 -45.25
CA ALA A 21 -13.56 -13.99 -45.50
C ALA A 21 -13.38 -12.62 -44.80
N GLY A 22 -14.44 -11.81 -44.72
CA GLY A 22 -14.47 -10.55 -43.98
C GLY A 22 -14.26 -10.78 -42.45
N ILE A 23 -15.05 -11.68 -41.89
CA ILE A 23 -14.91 -12.07 -40.44
C ILE A 23 -13.49 -12.58 -40.18
N ARG A 24 -12.95 -13.45 -41.02
CA ARG A 24 -11.58 -13.98 -40.85
C ARG A 24 -10.53 -12.88 -40.89
N ARG A 25 -10.69 -11.85 -41.72
CA ARG A 25 -9.81 -10.69 -41.75
C ARG A 25 -9.90 -9.88 -40.46
N VAL A 26 -11.11 -9.59 -39.97
CA VAL A 26 -11.33 -8.90 -38.70
C VAL A 26 -10.68 -9.68 -37.54
N VAL A 27 -10.87 -11.00 -37.46
CA VAL A 27 -10.27 -11.85 -36.43
C VAL A 27 -8.74 -11.78 -36.51
N LEU A 28 -8.15 -11.95 -37.71
CA LEU A 28 -6.70 -11.98 -37.86
C LEU A 28 -6.04 -10.62 -37.58
N PHE A 29 -6.64 -9.52 -38.02
CA PHE A 29 -6.00 -8.20 -37.98
C PHE A 29 -6.38 -7.35 -36.76
N LEU A 30 -7.46 -7.69 -36.04
CA LEU A 30 -7.88 -6.97 -34.83
C LEU A 30 -7.81 -7.85 -33.58
N LEU A 31 -8.45 -9.01 -33.58
CA LEU A 31 -8.58 -9.84 -32.36
C LEU A 31 -7.23 -10.51 -31.99
N VAL A 32 -6.48 -11.02 -32.95
CA VAL A 32 -5.20 -11.69 -32.65
C VAL A 32 -4.19 -10.70 -32.08
N PRO A 33 -3.94 -9.49 -32.66
CA PRO A 33 -3.09 -8.49 -32.03
C PRO A 33 -3.58 -8.02 -30.67
N TYR A 34 -4.92 -7.85 -30.48
CA TYR A 34 -5.48 -7.45 -29.20
C TYR A 34 -5.27 -8.52 -28.13
N LEU A 35 -5.46 -9.79 -28.45
CA LEU A 35 -5.16 -10.90 -27.53
C LEU A 35 -3.65 -10.97 -27.22
N GLY A 36 -2.80 -10.76 -28.23
CA GLY A 36 -1.36 -10.65 -28.01
C GLY A 36 -0.99 -9.53 -27.05
N LEU A 37 -1.66 -8.38 -27.16
CA LEU A 37 -1.49 -7.25 -26.24
C LEU A 37 -1.96 -7.59 -24.82
N ILE A 38 -3.11 -8.24 -24.66
CA ILE A 38 -3.59 -8.72 -23.35
C ILE A 38 -2.55 -9.65 -22.71
N LEU A 39 -2.04 -10.63 -23.44
CA LEU A 39 -1.04 -11.57 -22.93
C LEU A 39 0.26 -10.87 -22.54
N MET A 40 0.69 -9.89 -23.34
CA MET A 40 1.87 -9.07 -23.04
C MET A 40 1.67 -8.30 -21.71
N PHE A 41 0.54 -7.61 -21.55
CA PHE A 41 0.24 -6.89 -20.31
C PHE A 41 0.09 -7.83 -19.12
N ALA A 42 -0.55 -9.00 -19.29
CA ALA A 42 -0.66 -10.02 -18.26
C ALA A 42 0.71 -10.53 -17.80
N TRP A 43 1.67 -10.64 -18.73
CA TRP A 43 3.04 -11.05 -18.40
C TRP A 43 3.85 -9.93 -17.73
N LEU A 44 3.67 -8.67 -18.19
CA LEU A 44 4.42 -7.51 -17.70
C LEU A 44 3.81 -6.85 -16.45
N GLN A 45 2.61 -7.23 -15.99
CA GLN A 45 1.85 -6.51 -14.97
C GLN A 45 2.65 -6.20 -13.70
N ARG A 46 3.45 -7.15 -13.20
CA ARG A 46 4.30 -6.92 -12.02
C ARG A 46 5.42 -5.92 -12.26
N SER A 47 6.02 -5.93 -13.45
CA SER A 47 7.04 -4.93 -13.83
C SER A 47 6.46 -3.52 -13.98
N MET A 48 5.15 -3.42 -14.24
CA MET A 48 4.42 -2.15 -14.33
C MET A 48 3.88 -1.68 -12.97
N MET A 49 3.86 -2.57 -11.97
CA MET A 49 3.35 -2.28 -10.63
C MET A 49 4.47 -1.99 -9.65
N TYR A 50 5.56 -2.74 -9.69
CA TYR A 50 6.66 -2.65 -8.75
C TYR A 50 7.90 -2.03 -9.40
N PHE A 51 8.40 -0.95 -8.82
CA PHE A 51 9.56 -0.19 -9.31
C PHE A 51 10.70 -0.18 -8.28
N PRO A 52 11.29 -1.34 -7.99
CA PRO A 52 12.36 -1.43 -6.99
C PRO A 52 13.61 -0.68 -7.44
N ALA A 53 14.12 0.22 -6.61
CA ALA A 53 15.50 0.69 -6.74
C ALA A 53 16.42 -0.33 -6.05
N ARG A 54 17.13 -1.13 -6.87
CA ARG A 54 18.05 -2.15 -6.38
C ARG A 54 19.42 -1.55 -6.17
N VAL A 55 19.94 -1.68 -4.97
CA VAL A 55 21.28 -1.24 -4.55
C VAL A 55 21.94 -2.33 -3.73
N ALA A 56 23.26 -2.26 -3.54
CA ALA A 56 23.99 -3.27 -2.76
C ALA A 56 23.73 -3.13 -1.25
N ALA A 57 23.48 -1.91 -0.78
CA ALA A 57 23.09 -1.57 0.59
C ALA A 57 22.50 -0.16 0.61
N VAL A 58 21.67 0.14 1.62
CA VAL A 58 21.20 1.49 1.93
C VAL A 58 21.70 1.83 3.33
N PRO A 59 22.87 2.52 3.45
CA PRO A 59 23.48 2.78 4.74
C PRO A 59 22.63 3.75 5.58
N THR A 60 22.69 3.62 6.91
CA THR A 60 21.93 4.47 7.85
C THR A 60 22.23 5.97 7.68
N SER A 61 23.41 6.32 7.18
CA SER A 61 23.78 7.71 6.87
C SER A 61 22.90 8.39 5.83
N GLU A 62 22.19 7.61 4.98
CA GLU A 62 21.19 8.16 4.05
C GLU A 62 19.92 8.63 4.76
N CYS A 63 19.68 8.20 6.01
CA CYS A 63 18.54 8.65 6.79
C CYS A 63 18.66 10.12 7.22
N GLY A 64 19.89 10.65 7.32
CA GLY A 64 20.14 12.04 7.73
C GLY A 64 19.96 12.31 9.23
N LEU A 65 19.62 11.30 10.02
CA LEU A 65 19.56 11.36 11.48
C LEU A 65 20.92 11.01 12.10
N PRO A 66 21.17 11.36 13.39
CA PRO A 66 22.37 10.95 14.11
C PRO A 66 22.63 9.44 14.01
N PRO A 67 23.91 9.01 13.91
CA PRO A 67 24.25 7.58 13.76
C PRO A 67 23.80 6.68 14.92
N ASP A 68 23.68 7.25 16.12
CA ASP A 68 23.18 6.58 17.33
C ASP A 68 21.67 6.55 17.43
N GLN A 69 20.97 7.19 16.51
CA GLN A 69 19.51 7.22 16.44
C GLN A 69 18.94 6.24 15.39
N VAL A 70 19.74 5.85 14.38
CA VAL A 70 19.27 4.97 13.28
C VAL A 70 20.13 3.72 13.20
N HIS A 71 19.47 2.57 13.20
CA HIS A 71 20.11 1.27 13.17
C HIS A 71 19.58 0.41 12.02
N GLU A 72 20.48 -0.34 11.38
CA GLU A 72 20.08 -1.39 10.45
C GLU A 72 19.46 -2.54 11.22
N ILE A 73 18.34 -3.05 10.69
CA ILE A 73 17.68 -4.25 11.20
C ILE A 73 17.48 -5.25 10.08
N GLU A 74 17.52 -6.51 10.44
CA GLU A 74 17.15 -7.62 9.56
C GLU A 74 16.00 -8.42 10.16
N VAL A 75 14.93 -8.54 9.41
CA VAL A 75 13.75 -9.30 9.80
C VAL A 75 13.73 -10.61 9.01
N PRO A 76 13.89 -11.78 9.66
CA PRO A 76 13.71 -13.06 9.01
C PRO A 76 12.22 -13.24 8.69
N VAL A 77 11.92 -13.60 7.43
CA VAL A 77 10.57 -13.91 6.99
C VAL A 77 10.51 -15.36 6.49
N ALA A 78 9.30 -15.86 6.24
CA ALA A 78 9.10 -17.17 5.67
C ALA A 78 9.96 -17.37 4.41
N ASP A 79 10.18 -18.60 3.99
CA ASP A 79 11.03 -18.98 2.86
C ASP A 79 12.55 -18.68 3.01
N GLY A 80 13.00 -18.30 4.22
CA GLY A 80 14.42 -18.08 4.52
C GLY A 80 14.98 -16.75 4.03
N VAL A 81 14.13 -15.85 3.53
CA VAL A 81 14.51 -14.49 3.16
C VAL A 81 14.73 -13.66 4.43
N ARG A 82 15.72 -12.77 4.41
CA ARG A 82 15.95 -11.75 5.42
C ARG A 82 15.70 -10.40 4.77
N LEU A 83 14.82 -9.61 5.37
CA LEU A 83 14.47 -8.28 4.89
C LEU A 83 15.22 -7.25 5.70
N SER A 84 16.00 -6.43 5.02
CA SER A 84 16.72 -5.30 5.61
C SER A 84 15.79 -4.09 5.76
N GLY A 85 15.99 -3.36 6.83
CA GLY A 85 15.23 -2.15 7.14
C GLY A 85 15.99 -1.25 8.09
N TRP A 86 15.35 -0.18 8.51
CA TRP A 86 15.84 0.73 9.52
C TRP A 86 14.90 0.75 10.74
N LEU A 87 15.51 0.79 11.91
CA LEU A 87 14.92 1.25 13.15
C LEU A 87 15.47 2.65 13.40
N ALA A 88 14.62 3.67 13.36
CA ALA A 88 14.94 5.02 13.80
C ALA A 88 14.26 5.28 15.14
N LEU A 89 15.04 5.61 16.16
CA LEU A 89 14.56 5.92 17.50
C LEU A 89 13.97 7.34 17.54
N ALA A 90 13.04 7.57 18.44
CA ALA A 90 12.47 8.88 18.71
C ALA A 90 13.57 9.92 18.99
N THR A 91 13.38 11.16 18.59
CA THR A 91 14.34 12.26 18.83
C THR A 91 14.65 12.38 20.33
N GLY A 92 15.94 12.51 20.64
CA GLY A 92 16.45 12.49 22.02
C GLY A 92 16.69 11.09 22.58
N GLN A 93 16.43 10.04 21.83
CA GLN A 93 16.83 8.67 22.12
C GLN A 93 18.06 8.30 21.31
N ALA A 94 18.96 7.55 21.92
CA ALA A 94 20.20 7.09 21.28
C ALA A 94 20.49 5.64 21.72
N ALA A 95 21.15 4.87 20.87
CA ALA A 95 21.60 3.53 21.16
C ALA A 95 23.01 3.30 20.61
N ASP A 96 23.82 2.53 21.31
CA ASP A 96 25.22 2.28 20.94
C ASP A 96 25.34 1.35 19.72
N ASP A 97 24.38 0.44 19.56
CA ASP A 97 24.34 -0.53 18.47
C ASP A 97 22.89 -0.99 18.16
N PRO A 98 22.67 -1.79 17.10
CA PRO A 98 21.34 -2.27 16.74
C PRO A 98 20.66 -3.12 17.83
N ALA A 99 21.43 -3.85 18.65
CA ALA A 99 20.85 -4.69 19.71
C ALA A 99 20.34 -3.81 20.87
N ASP A 100 21.08 -2.76 21.24
CA ASP A 100 20.63 -1.76 22.20
C ASP A 100 19.41 -0.98 21.68
N GLY A 101 19.42 -0.59 20.38
CA GLY A 101 18.27 0.04 19.74
C GLY A 101 17.00 -0.82 19.82
N LEU A 102 17.13 -2.11 19.54
CA LEU A 102 16.01 -3.06 19.65
C LEU A 102 15.57 -3.26 21.12
N ALA A 103 16.48 -3.23 22.08
CA ALA A 103 16.12 -3.31 23.50
C ALA A 103 15.28 -2.11 23.96
N LYS A 104 15.56 -0.92 23.42
CA LYS A 104 14.79 0.32 23.72
C LYS A 104 13.34 0.29 23.22
N LEU A 105 12.99 -0.61 22.30
CA LEU A 105 11.60 -0.81 21.91
C LEU A 105 10.70 -1.27 23.07
N THR A 106 11.28 -1.80 24.16
CA THR A 106 10.52 -2.20 25.36
C THR A 106 10.10 -1.03 26.24
N ASP A 107 10.57 0.19 26.00
CA ASP A 107 10.31 1.38 26.83
C ASP A 107 8.84 1.86 26.81
N GLY A 108 7.99 1.21 26.05
CA GLY A 108 6.54 1.49 26.01
C GLY A 108 6.12 2.60 25.05
N ARG A 109 7.05 3.24 24.31
CA ARG A 109 6.72 4.26 23.32
C ARG A 109 5.89 3.69 22.16
N THR A 110 5.07 4.56 21.54
CA THR A 110 4.37 4.23 20.30
C THR A 110 5.38 4.10 19.17
N LEU A 111 5.21 3.07 18.34
CA LEU A 111 6.04 2.80 17.18
C LEU A 111 5.24 2.97 15.90
N LEU A 112 5.79 3.67 14.92
CA LEU A 112 5.22 3.78 13.59
C LEU A 112 5.86 2.71 12.68
N LEU A 113 5.03 1.75 12.24
CA LEU A 113 5.43 0.76 11.24
C LEU A 113 5.08 1.29 9.85
N TYR A 114 6.11 1.61 9.05
CA TYR A 114 5.98 2.30 7.78
C TYR A 114 6.01 1.30 6.60
N PHE A 115 4.93 1.27 5.82
CA PHE A 115 4.82 0.55 4.56
C PHE A 115 4.94 1.53 3.39
N PRO A 116 6.08 1.54 2.67
CA PRO A 116 6.34 2.51 1.61
C PRO A 116 5.52 2.24 0.34
N GLY A 117 5.50 3.23 -0.56
CA GLY A 117 4.92 3.08 -1.89
C GLY A 117 5.69 2.10 -2.78
N ASN A 118 5.24 1.96 -4.02
CA ASN A 118 5.72 0.96 -4.97
C ASN A 118 7.08 1.27 -5.62
N ALA A 119 7.73 2.39 -5.29
CA ALA A 119 8.98 2.82 -5.91
C ALA A 119 10.07 3.20 -4.90
N GLY A 120 11.32 2.99 -5.31
CA GLY A 120 12.49 3.42 -4.54
C GLY A 120 12.96 2.41 -3.52
N HIS A 121 13.51 2.90 -2.42
CA HIS A 121 13.95 2.17 -1.21
C HIS A 121 13.84 3.09 0.02
N ARG A 122 14.10 2.57 1.21
CA ARG A 122 13.96 3.28 2.50
C ARG A 122 14.68 4.64 2.57
N GLY A 123 15.82 4.81 1.91
CA GLY A 123 16.56 6.08 1.87
C GLY A 123 15.74 7.24 1.28
N TYR A 124 14.80 6.96 0.35
CA TYR A 124 13.90 7.99 -0.19
C TYR A 124 12.83 8.46 0.82
N ARG A 125 12.75 7.83 2.00
CA ARG A 125 11.80 8.15 3.08
C ARG A 125 12.47 8.80 4.29
N ALA A 126 13.77 9.13 4.18
CA ALA A 126 14.57 9.73 5.24
C ALA A 126 13.89 10.94 5.91
N ASN A 127 13.42 11.90 5.11
CA ASN A 127 12.72 13.08 5.63
C ASN A 127 11.43 12.73 6.39
N SER A 128 10.63 11.77 5.90
CA SER A 128 9.41 11.35 6.59
C SER A 128 9.74 10.60 7.89
N ILE A 129 10.80 9.81 7.90
CA ILE A 129 11.30 9.15 9.12
C ILE A 129 11.70 10.20 10.14
N ALA A 130 12.47 11.22 9.75
CA ALA A 130 12.88 12.30 10.63
C ALA A 130 11.66 13.03 11.23
N ASP A 131 10.68 13.41 10.41
CA ASP A 131 9.46 14.07 10.89
C ASP A 131 8.72 13.24 11.94
N PHE A 132 8.62 11.93 11.76
CA PHE A 132 7.93 11.06 12.72
C PHE A 132 8.76 10.86 14.01
N THR A 133 10.09 10.80 13.91
CA THR A 133 10.93 10.70 15.12
C THR A 133 10.88 11.96 15.96
N GLU A 134 10.70 13.14 15.35
CA GLU A 134 10.48 14.42 16.05
C GLU A 134 9.17 14.44 16.84
N LEU A 135 8.17 13.63 16.45
CA LEU A 135 6.94 13.43 17.23
C LEU A 135 7.11 12.54 18.47
N GLY A 136 8.31 12.01 18.71
CA GLY A 136 8.56 11.05 19.78
C GLY A 136 8.17 9.61 19.43
N LEU A 137 8.00 9.29 18.14
CA LEU A 137 7.75 7.94 17.65
C LEU A 137 9.05 7.22 17.32
N ASP A 138 9.18 5.97 17.74
CA ASP A 138 10.13 5.08 17.09
C ASP A 138 9.58 4.67 15.72
N VAL A 139 10.41 4.59 14.69
CA VAL A 139 9.99 4.27 13.33
C VAL A 139 10.68 3.00 12.84
N VAL A 140 9.91 2.04 12.37
CA VAL A 140 10.44 0.87 11.66
C VAL A 140 9.97 0.92 10.21
N LEU A 141 10.93 0.92 9.27
CA LEU A 141 10.70 0.78 7.86
C LEU A 141 11.56 -0.36 7.32
N VAL A 142 10.92 -1.40 6.81
CA VAL A 142 11.57 -2.54 6.16
C VAL A 142 11.28 -2.47 4.66
N ASP A 143 12.32 -2.53 3.83
CA ASP A 143 12.14 -2.58 2.38
C ASP A 143 11.48 -3.89 1.95
N TYR A 144 10.63 -3.82 0.96
CA TYR A 144 9.98 -5.01 0.41
C TYR A 144 11.00 -5.97 -0.22
N ARG A 145 10.63 -7.24 -0.30
CA ARG A 145 11.41 -8.22 -1.07
C ARG A 145 11.63 -7.73 -2.51
N GLY A 146 12.88 -7.85 -2.98
CA GLY A 146 13.28 -7.37 -4.29
C GLY A 146 13.60 -5.88 -4.37
N TYR A 147 13.41 -5.10 -3.29
CA TYR A 147 13.79 -3.69 -3.17
C TYR A 147 15.11 -3.55 -2.41
N ALA A 148 15.83 -2.44 -2.64
CA ALA A 148 17.16 -2.22 -2.08
C ALA A 148 18.06 -3.45 -2.27
N GLU A 149 18.67 -3.95 -1.20
CA GLU A 149 19.48 -5.17 -1.14
C GLU A 149 18.65 -6.46 -0.95
N ASN A 150 17.35 -6.36 -0.68
CA ASN A 150 16.51 -7.50 -0.33
C ASN A 150 16.33 -8.48 -1.49
N ALA A 151 16.54 -9.75 -1.18
CA ALA A 151 16.34 -10.84 -2.13
C ALA A 151 14.86 -11.04 -2.51
N GLY A 152 14.62 -11.83 -3.53
CA GLY A 152 13.28 -12.23 -3.94
C GLY A 152 12.65 -11.31 -5.00
N LYS A 153 11.34 -11.42 -5.13
CA LYS A 153 10.51 -10.62 -6.05
C LYS A 153 9.22 -10.23 -5.35
N PRO A 154 8.75 -8.98 -5.50
CA PRO A 154 7.51 -8.55 -4.89
C PRO A 154 6.30 -9.24 -5.55
N ALA A 155 5.31 -9.56 -4.73
CA ALA A 155 3.99 -10.03 -5.11
C ALA A 155 3.03 -9.75 -3.95
N GLU A 156 1.77 -9.47 -4.21
CA GLU A 156 0.76 -9.13 -3.20
C GLU A 156 0.76 -10.10 -2.01
N ALA A 157 0.60 -11.40 -2.28
CA ALA A 157 0.55 -12.41 -1.22
C ALA A 157 1.82 -12.44 -0.36
N LEU A 158 2.99 -12.18 -0.96
CA LEU A 158 4.26 -12.15 -0.26
C LEU A 158 4.43 -10.86 0.57
N LEU A 159 4.01 -9.71 0.04
CA LEU A 159 4.10 -8.46 0.79
C LEU A 159 3.17 -8.48 2.03
N HIS A 160 1.98 -9.07 1.91
CA HIS A 160 1.08 -9.26 3.06
C HIS A 160 1.66 -10.24 4.08
N ALA A 161 2.23 -11.36 3.63
CA ALA A 161 2.90 -12.31 4.52
C ALA A 161 4.09 -11.66 5.24
N ASP A 162 4.95 -10.95 4.51
CA ASP A 162 6.10 -10.23 5.08
C ASP A 162 5.66 -9.19 6.12
N ALA A 163 4.59 -8.43 5.85
CA ALA A 163 4.06 -7.45 6.82
C ALA A 163 3.63 -8.12 8.12
N ARG A 164 3.00 -9.29 8.03
CA ARG A 164 2.61 -10.10 9.19
C ARG A 164 3.82 -10.61 9.96
N GLU A 165 4.84 -11.11 9.26
CA GLU A 165 6.10 -11.57 9.87
C GLU A 165 6.87 -10.42 10.55
N ILE A 166 6.90 -9.23 9.94
CA ILE A 166 7.51 -8.03 10.54
C ILE A 166 6.77 -7.67 11.83
N GLN A 167 5.45 -7.68 11.83
CA GLN A 167 4.64 -7.42 13.02
C GLN A 167 4.89 -8.48 14.12
N ALA A 168 4.93 -9.77 13.77
CA ALA A 168 5.23 -10.83 14.69
C ALA A 168 6.65 -10.72 15.27
N TRP A 169 7.62 -10.32 14.44
CA TRP A 169 9.01 -10.07 14.86
C TRP A 169 9.11 -8.91 15.85
N LEU A 170 8.32 -7.84 15.68
CA LEU A 170 8.19 -6.74 16.62
C LEU A 170 7.51 -7.20 17.92
N ALA A 171 6.44 -7.98 17.83
CA ALA A 171 5.72 -8.52 18.99
C ALA A 171 6.63 -9.40 19.86
N ALA A 172 7.47 -10.22 19.26
CA ALA A 172 8.47 -11.04 19.96
C ALA A 172 9.54 -10.19 20.70
N ARG A 173 9.63 -8.89 20.40
CA ARG A 173 10.50 -7.90 21.04
C ARG A 173 9.75 -6.94 21.98
N GLY A 174 8.53 -7.29 22.35
CA GLY A 174 7.74 -6.52 23.31
C GLY A 174 6.95 -5.35 22.71
N VAL A 175 6.91 -5.23 21.35
CA VAL A 175 6.06 -4.23 20.68
C VAL A 175 4.75 -4.87 20.26
N SER A 176 3.76 -4.81 21.15
CA SER A 176 2.39 -5.30 20.87
C SER A 176 1.66 -4.41 19.85
N ALA A 177 0.61 -4.94 19.24
CA ALA A 177 -0.14 -4.22 18.20
C ALA A 177 -0.76 -2.90 18.70
N ASP A 178 -1.21 -2.85 19.96
CA ASP A 178 -1.75 -1.66 20.63
C ASP A 178 -0.71 -0.55 20.90
N ARG A 179 0.53 -0.73 20.46
CA ARG A 179 1.59 0.28 20.42
C ARG A 179 1.95 0.70 18.99
N LEU A 180 1.33 0.10 17.97
CA LEU A 180 1.65 0.36 16.57
C LEU A 180 0.71 1.40 15.95
N ILE A 181 1.28 2.44 15.35
CA ILE A 181 0.64 3.17 14.26
C ILE A 181 1.08 2.51 12.95
N LEU A 182 0.14 2.00 12.18
CA LEU A 182 0.42 1.47 10.84
C LEU A 182 0.31 2.63 9.85
N PHE A 183 1.42 2.98 9.22
CA PHE A 183 1.44 4.01 8.18
C PHE A 183 1.68 3.39 6.81
N GLY A 184 0.76 3.64 5.89
CA GLY A 184 0.84 3.13 4.52
C GLY A 184 0.78 4.21 3.46
N GLU A 185 1.78 4.24 2.57
CA GLU A 185 1.87 5.15 1.45
C GLU A 185 1.51 4.45 0.14
N SER A 186 0.47 4.91 -0.59
CA SER A 186 0.11 4.38 -1.91
C SER A 186 -0.07 2.85 -1.87
N LEU A 187 0.78 2.06 -2.54
CA LEU A 187 0.80 0.59 -2.47
C LEU A 187 0.88 0.09 -1.03
N GLY A 188 1.74 0.71 -0.21
CA GLY A 188 1.89 0.37 1.20
C GLY A 188 0.61 0.58 2.01
N GLY A 189 -0.28 1.46 1.53
CA GLY A 189 -1.61 1.63 2.11
C GLY A 189 -2.43 0.33 2.07
N ALA A 190 -2.38 -0.41 0.98
CA ALA A 190 -3.07 -1.70 0.88
C ALA A 190 -2.45 -2.78 1.80
N VAL A 191 -1.11 -2.76 1.95
CA VAL A 191 -0.42 -3.65 2.89
C VAL A 191 -0.83 -3.33 4.33
N ALA A 192 -0.84 -2.04 4.70
CA ALA A 192 -1.23 -1.57 6.03
C ALA A 192 -2.71 -1.86 6.35
N VAL A 193 -3.63 -1.65 5.39
CA VAL A 193 -5.06 -1.98 5.55
C VAL A 193 -5.25 -3.46 5.84
N ARG A 194 -4.59 -4.34 5.09
CA ARG A 194 -4.69 -5.78 5.27
C ARG A 194 -4.20 -6.21 6.65
N LEU A 195 -3.03 -5.71 7.07
CA LEU A 195 -2.47 -6.02 8.39
C LEU A 195 -3.38 -5.48 9.52
N ALA A 196 -3.86 -4.23 9.41
CA ALA A 196 -4.77 -3.64 10.38
C ALA A 196 -6.05 -4.47 10.55
N ALA A 197 -6.65 -4.88 9.44
CA ALA A 197 -7.86 -5.71 9.45
C ALA A 197 -7.62 -7.08 10.10
N GLU A 198 -6.47 -7.70 9.86
CA GLU A 198 -6.10 -8.97 10.50
C GLU A 198 -5.94 -8.81 12.01
N LEU A 199 -5.20 -7.80 12.46
CA LEU A 199 -4.99 -7.50 13.87
C LEU A 199 -6.31 -7.16 14.59
N CYS A 200 -7.17 -6.37 13.94
CA CYS A 200 -8.49 -6.04 14.50
C CYS A 200 -9.38 -7.30 14.65
N ARG A 201 -9.38 -8.20 13.67
CA ARG A 201 -10.12 -9.48 13.76
C ARG A 201 -9.58 -10.41 14.83
N GLU A 202 -8.30 -10.34 15.13
CA GLU A 202 -7.65 -11.09 16.22
C GLU A 202 -7.91 -10.47 17.61
N GLY A 203 -8.59 -9.30 17.69
CA GLY A 203 -8.85 -8.61 18.93
C GLY A 203 -7.66 -7.81 19.47
N THR A 204 -6.65 -7.56 18.65
CA THR A 204 -5.44 -6.80 18.97
C THR A 204 -5.29 -5.59 18.05
N PRO A 205 -6.25 -4.64 18.05
CA PRO A 205 -6.21 -3.50 17.13
C PRO A 205 -4.97 -2.64 17.37
N PRO A 206 -4.36 -2.08 16.29
CA PRO A 206 -3.28 -1.10 16.42
C PRO A 206 -3.78 0.22 17.02
N VAL A 207 -2.86 1.08 17.46
CA VAL A 207 -3.15 2.47 17.90
C VAL A 207 -3.94 3.21 16.85
N GLY A 208 -3.53 3.08 15.56
CA GLY A 208 -4.22 3.71 14.46
C GLY A 208 -3.69 3.25 13.10
N LEU A 209 -4.48 3.54 12.08
CA LEU A 209 -4.14 3.34 10.67
C LEU A 209 -4.11 4.69 9.96
N LEU A 210 -2.92 5.11 9.53
CA LEU A 210 -2.69 6.34 8.76
C LEU A 210 -2.38 5.99 7.31
N LEU A 211 -3.13 6.53 6.38
CA LEU A 211 -2.99 6.23 4.96
C LEU A 211 -2.73 7.50 4.14
N ARG A 212 -1.66 7.48 3.34
CA ARG A 212 -1.34 8.52 2.38
C ARG A 212 -1.64 8.03 0.97
N ALA A 213 -2.57 8.71 0.29
CA ALA A 213 -2.99 8.40 -1.08
C ALA A 213 -3.29 6.90 -1.31
N PRO A 214 -4.13 6.25 -0.48
CA PRO A 214 -4.51 4.86 -0.68
C PRO A 214 -5.48 4.70 -1.86
N PHE A 215 -5.81 3.46 -2.21
CA PHE A 215 -6.81 3.09 -3.21
C PHE A 215 -7.76 2.03 -2.69
N SER A 216 -8.96 1.96 -3.27
CA SER A 216 -9.94 0.91 -2.99
C SER A 216 -9.42 -0.48 -3.41
N SER A 217 -8.81 -0.54 -4.62
CA SER A 217 -8.10 -1.72 -5.13
C SER A 217 -7.11 -1.34 -6.23
N MET A 218 -6.08 -2.16 -6.43
CA MET A 218 -5.21 -2.04 -7.60
C MET A 218 -5.99 -2.35 -8.88
N THR A 219 -7.01 -3.19 -8.79
CA THR A 219 -7.95 -3.47 -9.89
C THR A 219 -8.64 -2.20 -10.37
N ASP A 220 -9.19 -1.38 -9.48
CA ASP A 220 -9.87 -0.14 -9.83
C ASP A 220 -8.91 0.93 -10.35
N THR A 221 -7.69 1.00 -9.76
CA THR A 221 -6.63 1.87 -10.24
C THR A 221 -6.22 1.52 -11.68
N ALA A 222 -5.98 0.24 -11.96
CA ALA A 222 -5.63 -0.22 -13.29
C ALA A 222 -6.78 -0.10 -14.30
N CYS A 223 -8.04 -0.31 -13.90
CA CYS A 223 -9.21 -0.04 -14.75
C CYS A 223 -9.34 1.45 -15.11
N HIS A 224 -8.94 2.36 -14.22
CA HIS A 224 -8.95 3.78 -14.53
C HIS A 224 -7.92 4.13 -15.63
N HIS A 225 -6.70 3.61 -15.52
CA HIS A 225 -5.62 3.90 -16.48
C HIS A 225 -5.71 3.12 -17.78
N TYR A 226 -6.29 1.91 -17.74
CA TYR A 226 -6.37 0.99 -18.88
C TYR A 226 -7.80 0.50 -19.12
N PRO A 227 -8.79 1.42 -19.39
CA PRO A 227 -10.21 1.06 -19.52
C PRO A 227 -10.50 0.17 -20.72
N TRP A 228 -9.57 0.07 -21.65
CA TRP A 228 -9.66 -0.75 -22.87
C TRP A 228 -9.10 -2.18 -22.67
N LEU A 229 -8.49 -2.48 -21.51
CA LEU A 229 -8.03 -3.82 -21.14
C LEU A 229 -9.06 -4.52 -20.21
N PRO A 230 -9.19 -5.84 -20.30
CA PRO A 230 -10.03 -6.62 -19.38
C PRO A 230 -9.33 -6.84 -18.02
N VAL A 231 -8.89 -5.74 -17.37
CA VAL A 231 -8.05 -5.73 -16.17
C VAL A 231 -8.59 -6.61 -15.06
N ARG A 232 -9.92 -6.58 -14.83
CA ARG A 232 -10.58 -7.35 -13.75
C ARG A 232 -10.33 -8.85 -13.84
N TRP A 233 -10.05 -9.37 -15.03
CA TRP A 233 -9.83 -10.81 -15.25
C TRP A 233 -8.36 -11.19 -15.39
N MET A 234 -7.49 -10.23 -15.71
CA MET A 234 -6.08 -10.51 -15.96
C MET A 234 -5.15 -10.12 -14.82
N LEU A 235 -5.56 -9.19 -13.93
CA LEU A 235 -4.71 -8.72 -12.84
C LEU A 235 -4.57 -9.79 -11.76
N VAL A 236 -3.32 -10.12 -11.40
CA VAL A 236 -2.98 -11.13 -10.40
C VAL A 236 -2.86 -10.49 -9.02
N ASP A 237 -2.06 -9.44 -8.92
CA ASP A 237 -1.84 -8.70 -7.67
C ASP A 237 -2.88 -7.55 -7.59
N ARG A 238 -3.98 -7.78 -6.86
CA ARG A 238 -5.19 -6.95 -6.89
C ARG A 238 -5.27 -5.93 -5.78
N TYR A 239 -4.67 -6.25 -4.63
CA TYR A 239 -4.70 -5.38 -3.45
C TYR A 239 -6.11 -4.83 -3.16
N GLU A 240 -7.07 -5.72 -2.96
CA GLU A 240 -8.48 -5.37 -2.73
C GLU A 240 -8.68 -4.81 -1.30
N SER A 241 -8.16 -3.59 -1.05
CA SER A 241 -8.26 -2.91 0.25
C SER A 241 -9.71 -2.74 0.70
N ILE A 242 -10.63 -2.56 -0.27
CA ILE A 242 -12.05 -2.38 -0.04
C ILE A 242 -12.69 -3.58 0.68
N ASP A 243 -12.18 -4.80 0.44
CA ASP A 243 -12.70 -6.03 1.04
C ASP A 243 -12.25 -6.20 2.50
N HIS A 244 -11.29 -5.41 2.95
CA HIS A 244 -10.67 -5.54 4.27
C HIS A 244 -10.94 -4.35 5.19
N ILE A 245 -11.15 -3.15 4.62
CA ILE A 245 -11.27 -1.92 5.40
C ILE A 245 -12.46 -1.94 6.37
N GLY A 246 -13.51 -2.71 6.06
CA GLY A 246 -14.67 -2.90 6.94
C GLY A 246 -14.35 -3.56 8.28
N ASP A 247 -13.26 -4.32 8.37
CA ASP A 247 -12.78 -4.99 9.58
C ASP A 247 -11.83 -4.11 10.42
N VAL A 248 -11.44 -2.93 9.91
CA VAL A 248 -10.55 -2.00 10.62
C VAL A 248 -11.32 -1.26 11.69
N THR A 249 -11.13 -1.67 12.94
CA THR A 249 -11.80 -1.10 14.13
C THR A 249 -10.91 -0.17 14.95
N CYS A 250 -9.66 0.07 14.54
CA CYS A 250 -8.80 1.10 15.11
C CYS A 250 -9.11 2.49 14.51
N PRO A 251 -8.61 3.59 15.10
CA PRO A 251 -8.66 4.93 14.52
C PRO A 251 -8.09 4.95 13.09
N LEU A 252 -8.79 5.63 12.17
CA LEU A 252 -8.41 5.71 10.75
C LEU A 252 -8.34 7.17 10.30
N THR A 253 -7.19 7.54 9.71
CA THR A 253 -7.05 8.81 8.98
C THR A 253 -6.51 8.54 7.57
N ILE A 254 -7.16 9.13 6.58
CA ILE A 254 -6.72 9.13 5.18
C ILE A 254 -6.35 10.56 4.77
N VAL A 255 -5.18 10.75 4.15
CA VAL A 255 -4.74 12.02 3.56
C VAL A 255 -4.59 11.82 2.06
N HIS A 256 -5.23 12.66 1.23
CA HIS A 256 -5.17 12.53 -0.23
C HIS A 256 -5.26 13.88 -0.96
N GLY A 257 -4.47 14.02 -2.02
CA GLY A 257 -4.51 15.19 -2.89
C GLY A 257 -5.60 15.09 -3.96
N THR A 258 -6.34 16.20 -4.20
CA THR A 258 -7.47 16.15 -5.14
C THR A 258 -7.05 16.04 -6.61
N ASP A 259 -5.82 16.45 -6.95
CA ASP A 259 -5.26 16.44 -8.30
C ASP A 259 -4.33 15.26 -8.55
N ASP A 260 -4.49 14.19 -7.76
CA ASP A 260 -3.73 12.96 -7.91
C ASP A 260 -4.10 12.25 -9.22
N GLN A 261 -3.13 12.23 -10.16
CA GLN A 261 -3.27 11.59 -11.47
C GLN A 261 -2.79 10.13 -11.46
N VAL A 262 -2.13 9.69 -10.38
CA VAL A 262 -1.68 8.30 -10.22
C VAL A 262 -2.78 7.47 -9.58
N ILE A 263 -3.32 7.93 -8.46
CA ILE A 263 -4.45 7.31 -7.77
C ILE A 263 -5.56 8.36 -7.64
N PRO A 264 -6.61 8.29 -8.47
CA PRO A 264 -7.70 9.24 -8.38
C PRO A 264 -8.32 9.28 -6.97
N VAL A 265 -8.47 10.47 -6.39
CA VAL A 265 -9.00 10.67 -5.03
C VAL A 265 -10.32 9.95 -4.77
N ARG A 266 -11.15 9.73 -5.80
CA ARG A 266 -12.39 8.95 -5.69
C ARG A 266 -12.17 7.53 -5.16
N LEU A 267 -11.00 6.91 -5.42
CA LEU A 267 -10.70 5.56 -4.94
C LEU A 267 -10.45 5.56 -3.43
N SER A 268 -9.81 6.60 -2.90
CA SER A 268 -9.69 6.78 -1.45
C SER A 268 -11.02 7.13 -0.79
N ARG A 269 -11.87 7.94 -1.45
CA ARG A 269 -13.22 8.20 -0.94
C ARG A 269 -14.04 6.92 -0.83
N ASN A 270 -14.01 6.07 -1.86
CA ASN A 270 -14.68 4.76 -1.82
C ASN A 270 -14.16 3.89 -0.66
N LEU A 271 -12.83 3.86 -0.46
CA LEU A 271 -12.22 3.13 0.65
C LEU A 271 -12.68 3.70 2.01
N PHE A 272 -12.67 5.02 2.15
CA PHE A 272 -13.12 5.71 3.36
C PHE A 272 -14.60 5.43 3.66
N GLU A 273 -15.46 5.47 2.67
CA GLU A 273 -16.89 5.20 2.84
C GLU A 273 -17.17 3.76 3.29
N ALA A 274 -16.36 2.81 2.83
CA ALA A 274 -16.48 1.40 3.22
C ALA A 274 -15.92 1.10 4.63
N ALA A 275 -15.10 1.99 5.21
CA ALA A 275 -14.58 1.83 6.57
C ALA A 275 -15.68 2.06 7.62
N PRO A 276 -15.57 1.48 8.83
CA PRO A 276 -16.43 1.82 9.95
C PRO A 276 -16.38 3.33 10.25
N SER A 277 -17.51 3.95 10.54
CA SER A 277 -17.58 5.41 10.82
C SER A 277 -16.83 5.81 12.09
N ARG A 278 -16.69 4.87 13.04
CA ARG A 278 -15.96 5.03 14.31
C ARG A 278 -15.15 3.78 14.60
N SER A 279 -14.02 3.99 15.28
CA SER A 279 -13.24 2.88 15.86
C SER A 279 -14.00 2.21 17.02
N ALA A 280 -13.50 1.07 17.47
CA ALA A 280 -14.02 0.40 18.67
C ALA A 280 -13.93 1.27 19.95
N ALA A 281 -12.97 2.21 19.98
CA ALA A 281 -12.82 3.21 21.03
C ALA A 281 -13.72 4.46 20.85
N GLY A 282 -14.56 4.50 19.82
CA GLY A 282 -15.49 5.60 19.55
C GLY A 282 -14.88 6.78 18.77
N VAL A 283 -13.62 6.70 18.34
CA VAL A 283 -12.94 7.74 17.55
C VAL A 283 -13.49 7.76 16.13
N GLU A 284 -13.91 8.92 15.64
CA GLU A 284 -14.38 9.09 14.26
C GLU A 284 -13.25 8.93 13.27
N ARG A 285 -13.52 8.25 12.13
CA ARG A 285 -12.60 8.23 10.98
C ARG A 285 -12.46 9.62 10.38
N ARG A 286 -11.28 9.92 9.84
CA ARG A 286 -10.99 11.22 9.23
C ARG A 286 -10.53 11.06 7.79
N PHE A 287 -10.96 12.01 6.94
CA PHE A 287 -10.48 12.14 5.56
C PHE A 287 -10.02 13.58 5.34
N ILE A 288 -8.73 13.75 5.04
CA ILE A 288 -8.10 15.03 4.81
C ILE A 288 -7.82 15.17 3.31
N GLU A 289 -8.60 15.98 2.63
CA GLU A 289 -8.37 16.29 1.23
C GLU A 289 -7.49 17.52 1.08
N LEU A 290 -6.47 17.44 0.23
CA LEU A 290 -5.54 18.52 -0.06
C LEU A 290 -5.85 19.07 -1.46
N PRO A 291 -6.52 20.23 -1.56
CA PRO A 291 -6.92 20.81 -2.84
C PRO A 291 -5.73 21.12 -3.75
N GLY A 292 -5.80 20.72 -5.03
CA GLY A 292 -4.77 20.99 -6.03
C GLY A 292 -3.47 20.21 -5.87
N VAL A 293 -3.42 19.24 -4.94
CA VAL A 293 -2.20 18.46 -4.65
C VAL A 293 -2.19 17.16 -5.45
N GLY A 294 -1.08 16.87 -6.13
CA GLY A 294 -0.85 15.63 -6.86
C GLY A 294 -0.17 14.57 -5.99
N HIS A 295 -0.07 13.34 -6.53
CA HIS A 295 0.44 12.15 -5.83
C HIS A 295 1.80 12.35 -5.15
N ASN A 296 2.79 12.83 -5.92
CA ASN A 296 4.18 12.99 -5.46
C ASN A 296 4.46 14.36 -4.83
N ALA A 297 3.54 15.31 -4.95
CA ALA A 297 3.68 16.68 -4.45
C ALA A 297 2.97 16.88 -3.10
N MET A 298 2.53 15.81 -2.46
CA MET A 298 1.81 15.88 -1.18
C MET A 298 2.74 16.40 -0.08
N PRO A 299 2.39 17.51 0.58
CA PRO A 299 3.15 18.03 1.71
C PRO A 299 3.14 17.03 2.87
N ARG A 300 4.20 17.04 3.67
CA ARG A 300 4.35 16.09 4.80
C ARG A 300 3.58 16.52 6.03
N GLU A 301 3.39 17.83 6.22
CA GLU A 301 2.79 18.43 7.41
C GLU A 301 1.40 17.85 7.76
N PRO A 302 0.44 17.70 6.83
CA PRO A 302 -0.86 17.09 7.16
C PRO A 302 -0.76 15.62 7.61
N ILE A 303 0.27 14.91 7.13
CA ILE A 303 0.52 13.50 7.49
C ILE A 303 1.14 13.43 8.89
N VAL A 304 2.09 14.31 9.17
CA VAL A 304 2.74 14.45 10.47
C VAL A 304 1.73 14.83 11.55
N GLU A 305 0.84 15.79 11.25
CA GLU A 305 -0.21 16.21 12.19
C GLU A 305 -1.21 15.07 12.44
N ALA A 306 -1.62 14.35 11.38
CA ALA A 306 -2.48 13.18 11.53
C ALA A 306 -1.82 12.06 12.37
N ALA A 307 -0.50 11.88 12.26
CA ALA A 307 0.24 10.94 13.09
C ALA A 307 0.30 11.40 14.56
N ARG A 308 0.54 12.70 14.79
CA ARG A 308 0.56 13.32 16.14
C ARG A 308 -0.74 13.06 16.88
N GLU A 309 -1.88 13.28 16.24
CA GLU A 309 -3.21 13.06 16.84
C GLU A 309 -3.50 11.60 17.21
N MET A 310 -2.79 10.64 16.60
CA MET A 310 -2.92 9.21 16.93
C MET A 310 -2.08 8.80 18.13
N ILE A 311 -1.10 9.61 18.56
CA ILE A 311 -0.24 9.28 19.69
C ILE A 311 -1.08 9.34 20.98
N PRO A 312 -1.15 8.26 21.81
CA PRO A 312 -1.90 8.28 23.04
C PRO A 312 -1.40 9.37 23.99
N GLY A 313 -2.32 10.21 24.48
CA GLY A 313 -2.00 11.31 25.41
C GLY A 313 -1.47 12.59 24.75
N SER A 314 -1.41 12.69 23.44
CA SER A 314 -1.17 13.97 22.75
C SER A 314 -2.40 14.87 22.91
N ASP A 315 -2.21 16.05 23.50
CA ASP A 315 -3.27 17.08 23.58
C ASP A 315 -3.20 17.91 22.29
N PRO A 316 -4.24 17.95 21.46
CA PRO A 316 -4.27 18.75 20.23
C PRO A 316 -4.14 20.27 20.50
N SER A 317 -4.29 20.75 21.74
CA SER A 317 -4.22 22.17 22.08
C SER A 317 -2.78 22.73 22.24
N ASN A 318 -1.74 21.90 22.21
CA ASN A 318 -0.35 22.35 22.46
C ASN A 318 0.41 22.75 21.18
N GLY A 319 -0.16 22.56 19.99
CA GLY A 319 0.51 22.90 18.71
C GLY A 319 0.55 24.38 18.36
N ASP A 320 -0.30 25.22 18.96
CA ASP A 320 -0.45 26.64 18.59
C ASP A 320 0.43 27.60 19.42
N GLN A 321 1.23 27.12 20.37
CA GLN A 321 2.02 28.01 21.25
C GLN A 321 3.51 28.14 20.90
N GLU A 322 4.08 27.30 20.04
CA GLU A 322 5.53 27.35 19.74
C GLU A 322 5.94 28.27 18.56
N HIS A 323 5.00 28.87 17.84
CA HIS A 323 5.29 29.78 16.72
C HIS A 323 5.04 31.27 17.02
N ALA A 324 4.85 31.66 18.28
CA ALA A 324 4.65 33.05 18.71
C ALA A 324 5.75 33.53 19.69
N GLY A 325 6.99 33.21 19.41
CA GLY A 325 8.13 33.66 20.19
C GLY A 325 9.28 34.15 19.31
#